data_0475e2ff8f189b47498036a56d1faff5
#
_entry.id   0475e2ff8f189b47498036a56d1faff5
#
_cell.length_a   1.000
_cell.length_b   1.000
_cell.length_c   1.000
_cell.angle_alpha   90.00
_cell.angle_beta   90.00
_cell.angle_gamma   90.00
#
_symmetry.space_group_name_H-M   'P 1'
#
loop_
_entity.id
_entity.type
_entity.pdbx_description
1 polymer ?
#
loop_
_entity_poly.entity_id
_entity_poly.type
_entity_poly.pdbx_seq_one_letter_code
_entity_poly.pdbx_strand_id
1 'polypeptide(L)'
;MRRIVYQNHFLEEVARLLQEGSSVRVRIDGESMYPFIIGGKDEVMLIPYDKKEPLKLWSCVFYQWKGHYMIHRLVRFQDGRYWMMGDGNLVQMEIVEESDILGVLQTIYHADGSTQDCLGKKWLCQGRYWFKFRKLRRFLLPIYRKFILKD
;
A
#
# COMPACT_ATOMS: atom_id res chain seq x y z
N MET A 1 7.87 19.58 11.10
CA MET A 1 6.47 20.00 11.26
C MET A 1 5.81 20.43 9.96
N ARG A 2 6.43 21.27 9.12
CA ARG A 2 5.85 21.68 7.82
C ARG A 2 5.64 20.54 6.81
N ARG A 3 6.50 19.52 6.80
CA ARG A 3 6.40 18.37 5.87
C ARG A 3 5.16 17.50 6.12
N ILE A 4 4.77 17.31 7.37
CA ILE A 4 3.64 16.45 7.74
C ILE A 4 2.30 17.10 7.33
N VAL A 5 2.19 18.41 7.44
CA VAL A 5 0.98 19.16 7.09
C VAL A 5 0.76 19.14 5.56
N TYR A 6 1.82 19.32 4.77
CA TYR A 6 1.73 19.26 3.31
C TYR A 6 1.38 17.86 2.80
N GLN A 7 1.93 16.83 3.42
CA GLN A 7 1.65 15.45 3.05
C GLN A 7 0.20 15.06 3.35
N ASN A 8 -0.33 15.47 4.49
CA ASN A 8 -1.73 15.22 4.84
C ASN A 8 -2.70 15.91 3.88
N HIS A 9 -2.47 17.19 3.54
CA HIS A 9 -3.31 17.90 2.57
C HIS A 9 -3.27 17.27 1.18
N PHE A 10 -2.11 16.81 0.74
CA PHE A 10 -1.96 16.13 -0.54
C PHE A 10 -2.74 14.80 -0.54
N LEU A 11 -2.63 14.01 0.52
CA LEU A 11 -3.34 12.73 0.62
C LEU A 11 -4.85 12.91 0.82
N GLU A 12 -5.29 13.99 1.49
CA GLU A 12 -6.69 14.37 1.55
C GLU A 12 -7.26 14.65 0.15
N GLU A 13 -6.51 15.35 -0.69
CA GLU A 13 -6.91 15.62 -2.06
C GLU A 13 -6.99 14.33 -2.88
N VAL A 14 -6.04 13.40 -2.71
CA VAL A 14 -6.08 12.09 -3.34
C VAL A 14 -7.36 11.33 -2.90
N ALA A 15 -7.66 11.34 -1.61
CA ALA A 15 -8.86 10.70 -1.07
C ALA A 15 -10.13 11.29 -1.67
N ARG A 16 -10.20 12.62 -1.79
CA ARG A 16 -11.32 13.33 -2.40
C ARG A 16 -11.52 12.92 -3.86
N LEU A 17 -10.46 12.88 -4.63
CA LEU A 17 -10.50 12.49 -6.04
C LEU A 17 -10.99 11.05 -6.22
N LEU A 18 -10.51 10.13 -5.37
CA LEU A 18 -10.96 8.75 -5.38
C LEU A 18 -12.45 8.64 -5.03
N GLN A 19 -12.92 9.38 -4.04
CA GLN A 19 -14.34 9.42 -3.67
C GLN A 19 -15.23 9.97 -4.77
N GLU A 20 -14.71 10.86 -5.60
CA GLU A 20 -15.40 11.39 -6.79
C GLU A 20 -15.37 10.45 -7.99
N GLY A 21 -14.70 9.30 -7.88
CA GLY A 21 -14.62 8.30 -8.93
C GLY A 21 -13.42 8.44 -9.87
N SER A 22 -12.45 9.29 -9.55
CA SER A 22 -11.24 9.49 -10.36
C SER A 22 -10.12 8.58 -9.89
N SER A 23 -9.38 8.00 -10.83
CA SER A 23 -8.11 7.33 -10.55
C SER A 23 -7.00 8.36 -10.40
N VAL A 24 -6.02 8.09 -9.53
CA VAL A 24 -4.97 9.06 -9.20
C VAL A 24 -3.62 8.39 -9.22
N ARG A 25 -2.67 8.98 -9.95
CA ARG A 25 -1.27 8.55 -9.94
C ARG A 25 -0.49 9.42 -8.95
N VAL A 26 0.15 8.77 -7.97
CA VAL A 26 0.84 9.46 -6.88
C VAL A 26 2.22 8.86 -6.63
N ARG A 27 3.15 9.70 -6.17
CA ARG A 27 4.44 9.23 -5.65
C ARG A 27 4.26 8.80 -4.21
N ILE A 28 4.85 7.66 -3.87
CA ILE A 28 4.83 7.12 -2.51
C ILE A 28 6.06 7.60 -1.75
N ASP A 29 5.87 7.96 -0.49
CA ASP A 29 6.94 8.23 0.45
C ASP A 29 6.94 7.18 1.55
N GLY A 30 8.10 7.03 2.22
CA GLY A 30 8.26 6.11 3.36
C GLY A 30 8.70 4.70 2.96
N GLU A 31 8.84 3.86 3.95
CA GLU A 31 9.45 2.53 3.82
C GLU A 31 8.47 1.39 4.13
N SER A 32 7.21 1.70 4.46
CA SER A 32 6.26 0.70 4.96
C SER A 32 5.89 -0.38 3.95
N MET A 33 6.18 -0.17 2.66
CA MET A 33 5.91 -1.14 1.59
C MET A 33 7.18 -1.72 0.96
N TYR A 34 8.35 -1.55 1.60
CA TYR A 34 9.57 -2.22 1.17
C TYR A 34 9.38 -3.75 1.28
N PRO A 35 9.94 -4.53 0.40
CA PRO A 35 10.82 -4.17 -0.72
C PRO A 35 10.09 -3.94 -2.05
N PHE A 36 8.76 -4.00 -2.08
CA PHE A 36 7.99 -3.98 -3.33
C PHE A 36 7.73 -2.57 -3.86
N ILE A 37 7.51 -1.60 -2.97
CA ILE A 37 7.32 -0.19 -3.34
C ILE A 37 8.41 0.62 -2.64
N ILE A 38 9.18 1.37 -3.41
CA ILE A 38 10.30 2.15 -2.89
C ILE A 38 9.87 3.61 -2.77
N GLY A 39 9.70 4.06 -1.53
CA GLY A 39 9.34 5.45 -1.23
C GLY A 39 10.36 6.43 -1.79
N GLY A 40 9.86 7.54 -2.34
CA GLY A 40 10.69 8.56 -2.96
C GLY A 40 11.14 8.25 -4.39
N LYS A 41 10.95 7.02 -4.86
CA LYS A 41 11.34 6.58 -6.23
C LYS A 41 10.15 6.10 -7.05
N ASP A 42 9.27 5.31 -6.47
CA ASP A 42 8.15 4.68 -7.17
C ASP A 42 6.91 5.56 -7.13
N GLU A 43 6.12 5.46 -8.21
CA GLU A 43 4.76 6.02 -8.27
C GLU A 43 3.75 4.89 -8.37
N VAL A 44 2.52 5.14 -7.95
CA VAL A 44 1.45 4.15 -8.00
C VAL A 44 0.19 4.75 -8.60
N MET A 45 -0.59 3.91 -9.26
CA MET A 45 -1.94 4.24 -9.69
C MET A 45 -2.92 3.68 -8.67
N LEU A 46 -3.69 4.57 -8.06
CA LEU A 46 -4.81 4.23 -7.19
C LEU A 46 -6.11 4.36 -7.96
N ILE A 47 -6.96 3.35 -7.87
CA ILE A 47 -8.31 3.37 -8.42
C ILE A 47 -9.33 3.45 -7.29
N PRO A 48 -10.51 4.05 -7.53
CA PRO A 48 -11.55 4.13 -6.51
C PRO A 48 -11.98 2.76 -6.00
N TYR A 49 -12.26 2.67 -4.70
CA TYR A 49 -12.86 1.48 -4.12
C TYR A 49 -14.35 1.43 -4.48
N ASP A 50 -14.76 0.33 -5.10
CA ASP A 50 -16.16 0.07 -5.41
C ASP A 50 -16.68 -0.99 -4.43
N LYS A 51 -17.67 -0.63 -3.63
CA LYS A 51 -18.29 -1.54 -2.66
C LYS A 51 -18.95 -2.76 -3.30
N LYS A 52 -19.28 -2.68 -4.58
CA LYS A 52 -19.87 -3.78 -5.35
C LYS A 52 -18.86 -4.85 -5.72
N GLU A 53 -17.57 -4.49 -5.74
CA GLU A 53 -16.49 -5.42 -6.03
C GLU A 53 -15.71 -5.71 -4.75
N PRO A 54 -15.75 -6.96 -4.23
CA PRO A 54 -15.01 -7.31 -3.03
C PRO A 54 -13.50 -7.09 -3.21
N LEU A 55 -12.86 -6.60 -2.17
CA LEU A 55 -11.40 -6.51 -2.15
C LEU A 55 -10.78 -7.91 -2.25
N LYS A 56 -9.77 -8.02 -3.08
CA LYS A 56 -9.00 -9.26 -3.18
C LYS A 56 -8.02 -9.35 -2.01
N LEU A 57 -8.00 -10.48 -1.34
CA LEU A 57 -6.98 -10.77 -0.33
C LEU A 57 -5.60 -10.67 -0.97
N TRP A 58 -4.65 -10.06 -0.28
CA TRP A 58 -3.26 -9.79 -0.71
C TRP A 58 -3.12 -8.60 -1.68
N SER A 59 -4.21 -7.90 -2.03
CA SER A 59 -4.12 -6.62 -2.72
C SER A 59 -3.71 -5.51 -1.77
N CYS A 60 -3.16 -4.42 -2.34
CA CYS A 60 -2.79 -3.25 -1.56
C CYS A 60 -3.92 -2.23 -1.61
N VAL A 61 -4.20 -1.60 -0.48
CA VAL A 61 -5.38 -0.77 -0.28
C VAL A 61 -4.97 0.58 0.29
N PHE A 62 -5.59 1.64 -0.23
CA PHE A 62 -5.47 3.00 0.29
C PHE A 62 -6.64 3.26 1.23
N TYR A 63 -6.33 3.59 2.47
CA TYR A 63 -7.33 3.73 3.53
C TYR A 63 -6.92 4.79 4.55
N GLN A 64 -7.89 5.17 5.38
CA GLN A 64 -7.67 6.07 6.51
C GLN A 64 -7.69 5.29 7.82
N TRP A 65 -6.73 5.56 8.69
CA TRP A 65 -6.63 4.94 10.00
C TRP A 65 -6.15 5.97 11.02
N LYS A 66 -6.95 6.22 12.06
CA LYS A 66 -6.66 7.20 13.13
C LYS A 66 -6.21 8.55 12.57
N GLY A 67 -6.91 9.05 11.55
CA GLY A 67 -6.60 10.33 10.93
C GLY A 67 -5.41 10.33 9.96
N HIS A 68 -4.78 9.19 9.72
CA HIS A 68 -3.68 9.04 8.77
C HIS A 68 -4.12 8.27 7.54
N TYR A 69 -3.57 8.63 6.38
CA TYR A 69 -3.76 7.89 5.13
C TYR A 69 -2.62 6.93 4.92
N MET A 70 -2.94 5.70 4.56
CA MET A 70 -1.97 4.61 4.44
C MET A 70 -2.23 3.77 3.19
N ILE A 71 -1.18 3.18 2.64
CA ILE A 71 -1.26 2.14 1.62
C ILE A 71 -0.55 0.91 2.17
N HIS A 72 -1.31 -0.11 2.51
CA HIS A 72 -0.78 -1.37 3.01
C HIS A 72 -1.50 -2.54 2.35
N ARG A 73 -0.99 -3.74 2.59
CA ARG A 73 -1.53 -4.96 2.02
C ARG A 73 -2.66 -5.53 2.88
N LEU A 74 -3.76 -5.93 2.24
CA LEU A 74 -4.85 -6.65 2.91
C LEU A 74 -4.40 -8.08 3.18
N VAL A 75 -4.23 -8.43 4.44
CA VAL A 75 -3.71 -9.73 4.86
C VAL A 75 -4.76 -10.62 5.50
N ARG A 76 -5.90 -10.08 5.88
CA ARG A 76 -6.99 -10.84 6.50
C ARG A 76 -8.31 -10.08 6.38
N PHE A 77 -9.38 -10.82 6.15
CA PHE A 77 -10.75 -10.32 6.26
C PHE A 77 -11.52 -11.25 7.19
N GLN A 78 -12.11 -10.71 8.24
CA GLN A 78 -12.87 -11.50 9.21
C GLN A 78 -13.86 -10.61 9.95
N ASP A 79 -15.10 -11.09 10.13
CA ASP A 79 -16.14 -10.42 10.89
C ASP A 79 -16.39 -8.96 10.42
N GLY A 80 -16.39 -8.76 9.11
CA GLY A 80 -16.60 -7.46 8.49
C GLY A 80 -15.45 -6.46 8.64
N ARG A 81 -14.30 -6.90 9.12
CA ARG A 81 -13.11 -6.07 9.33
C ARG A 81 -11.96 -6.50 8.44
N TYR A 82 -11.10 -5.55 8.13
CA TYR A 82 -9.95 -5.73 7.24
C TYR A 82 -8.66 -5.50 8.02
N TRP A 83 -7.77 -6.50 7.99
CA TRP A 83 -6.42 -6.39 8.58
C TRP A 83 -5.44 -5.98 7.49
N MET A 84 -4.77 -4.84 7.71
CA MET A 84 -3.78 -4.28 6.80
C MET A 84 -2.40 -4.37 7.42
N MET A 85 -1.41 -4.74 6.62
CA MET A 85 -0.02 -4.79 7.06
C MET A 85 0.90 -4.29 5.96
N GLY A 86 1.77 -3.34 6.30
CA GLY A 86 2.82 -2.89 5.39
C GLY A 86 3.84 -4.00 5.16
N ASP A 87 4.28 -4.16 3.91
CA ASP A 87 5.26 -5.19 3.54
C ASP A 87 6.61 -4.97 4.24
N GLY A 88 6.93 -3.72 4.59
CA GLY A 88 8.11 -3.35 5.33
C GLY A 88 7.97 -3.37 6.86
N ASN A 89 6.80 -3.71 7.38
CA ASN A 89 6.54 -3.78 8.82
C ASN A 89 6.82 -5.19 9.36
N LEU A 90 7.31 -5.26 10.59
CA LEU A 90 7.65 -6.55 11.22
C LEU A 90 6.47 -7.16 11.97
N VAL A 91 5.67 -6.35 12.65
CA VAL A 91 4.59 -6.81 13.53
C VAL A 91 3.31 -6.00 13.38
N GLN A 92 3.43 -4.69 13.14
CA GLN A 92 2.30 -3.76 13.15
C GLN A 92 1.27 -4.08 12.08
N MET A 93 0.00 -4.15 12.50
CA MET A 93 -1.16 -4.28 11.62
C MET A 93 -2.20 -3.24 12.02
N GLU A 94 -2.97 -2.75 11.04
CA GLU A 94 -4.12 -1.87 11.25
C GLU A 94 -5.39 -2.64 10.94
N ILE A 95 -6.38 -2.51 11.81
CA ILE A 95 -7.71 -3.10 11.61
C ILE A 95 -8.66 -1.97 11.24
N VAL A 96 -9.26 -2.08 10.06
CA VAL A 96 -10.13 -1.02 9.53
C VAL A 96 -11.47 -1.58 9.10
N GLU A 97 -12.45 -0.70 9.01
CA GLU A 97 -13.79 -0.98 8.52
C GLU A 97 -13.90 -0.59 7.03
N GLU A 98 -14.94 -1.07 6.37
CA GLU A 98 -15.17 -0.75 4.97
C GLU A 98 -15.24 0.75 4.70
N SER A 99 -15.84 1.50 5.63
CA SER A 99 -15.96 2.97 5.51
C SER A 99 -14.61 3.70 5.51
N ASP A 100 -13.54 3.06 5.98
CA ASP A 100 -12.20 3.63 5.98
C ASP A 100 -11.46 3.41 4.65
N ILE A 101 -11.97 2.55 3.79
CA ILE A 101 -11.32 2.15 2.53
C ILE A 101 -11.66 3.16 1.45
N LEU A 102 -10.64 3.69 0.78
CA LEU A 102 -10.77 4.77 -0.20
C LEU A 102 -10.39 4.34 -1.62
N GLY A 103 -9.42 3.47 -1.76
CA GLY A 103 -8.95 3.06 -3.08
C GLY A 103 -8.13 1.78 -3.05
N VAL A 104 -7.81 1.29 -4.23
CA VAL A 104 -7.04 0.06 -4.43
C VAL A 104 -5.84 0.36 -5.32
N LEU A 105 -4.71 -0.23 -5.00
CA LEU A 105 -3.49 -0.13 -5.80
C LEU A 105 -3.63 -0.99 -7.05
N GLN A 106 -3.59 -0.35 -8.21
CA GLN A 106 -3.70 -1.02 -9.50
C GLN A 106 -2.34 -1.33 -10.12
N THR A 107 -1.43 -0.36 -10.11
CA THR A 107 -0.15 -0.45 -10.83
C THR A 107 0.94 0.27 -10.06
N ILE A 108 2.14 -0.30 -10.07
CA ILE A 108 3.35 0.37 -9.59
C ILE A 108 4.19 0.75 -10.82
N TYR A 109 4.64 2.01 -10.84
CA TYR A 109 5.57 2.54 -11.86
C TYR A 109 6.93 2.72 -11.20
N HIS A 110 7.86 1.82 -11.53
CA HIS A 110 9.21 1.86 -10.97
C HIS A 110 10.09 2.93 -11.63
N ALA A 111 11.10 3.39 -10.92
CA ALA A 111 12.02 4.43 -11.39
C ALA A 111 12.78 4.03 -12.67
N ASP A 112 12.98 2.73 -12.91
CA ASP A 112 13.64 2.20 -14.11
C ASP A 112 12.72 2.14 -15.35
N GLY A 113 11.47 2.58 -15.21
CA GLY A 113 10.47 2.55 -16.29
C GLY A 113 9.63 1.28 -16.36
N SER A 114 9.95 0.24 -15.57
CA SER A 114 9.15 -0.97 -15.51
C SER A 114 7.85 -0.74 -14.73
N THR A 115 6.85 -1.57 -14.98
CA THR A 115 5.56 -1.52 -14.30
C THR A 115 5.23 -2.87 -13.68
N GLN A 116 4.45 -2.83 -12.58
CA GLN A 116 3.96 -4.02 -11.91
C GLN A 116 2.44 -3.95 -11.81
N ASP A 117 1.76 -4.98 -12.32
CA ASP A 117 0.32 -5.14 -12.13
C ASP A 117 0.05 -5.64 -10.70
N CYS A 118 -0.76 -4.90 -9.95
CA CYS A 118 -1.06 -5.19 -8.54
C CYS A 118 -2.44 -5.82 -8.33
N LEU A 119 -3.14 -6.18 -9.39
CA LEU A 119 -4.43 -6.88 -9.32
C LEU A 119 -4.33 -8.32 -9.87
N GLY A 120 -3.22 -8.65 -10.50
CA GLY A 120 -2.99 -9.97 -11.10
C GLY A 120 -2.56 -11.03 -10.08
N LYS A 121 -2.69 -12.29 -10.47
CA LYS A 121 -2.38 -13.45 -9.64
C LYS A 121 -0.94 -13.46 -9.12
N LYS A 122 0.02 -13.02 -9.93
CA LYS A 122 1.44 -12.99 -9.56
C LYS A 122 1.66 -12.11 -8.33
N TRP A 123 1.13 -10.89 -8.36
CA TRP A 123 1.25 -9.93 -7.26
C TRP A 123 0.58 -10.46 -5.99
N LEU A 124 -0.65 -10.95 -6.12
CA LEU A 124 -1.40 -11.48 -4.98
C LEU A 124 -0.69 -12.68 -4.35
N CYS A 125 -0.14 -13.55 -5.17
CA CYS A 125 0.64 -14.72 -4.73
C CYS A 125 1.92 -14.30 -4.00
N GLN A 126 2.66 -13.35 -4.56
CA GLN A 126 3.85 -12.79 -3.90
C GLN A 126 3.52 -12.21 -2.52
N GLY A 127 2.41 -11.47 -2.42
CA GLY A 127 1.97 -10.91 -1.15
C GLY A 127 1.62 -11.97 -0.12
N ARG A 128 0.95 -13.03 -0.55
CA ARG A 128 0.60 -14.16 0.33
C ARG A 128 1.86 -14.82 0.91
N TYR A 129 2.84 -15.14 0.09
CA TYR A 129 4.08 -15.75 0.55
C TYR A 129 4.92 -14.80 1.39
N TRP A 130 4.98 -13.52 1.03
CA TRP A 130 5.67 -12.51 1.81
C TRP A 130 5.07 -12.42 3.23
N PHE A 131 3.76 -12.48 3.35
CA PHE A 131 3.09 -12.51 4.63
C PHE A 131 3.33 -13.83 5.39
N LYS A 132 3.26 -14.96 4.71
CA LYS A 132 3.49 -16.28 5.31
C LYS A 132 4.88 -16.36 5.97
N PHE A 133 5.88 -15.79 5.33
CA PHE A 133 7.26 -15.79 5.82
C PHE A 133 7.65 -14.47 6.53
N ARG A 134 6.67 -13.74 7.08
CA ARG A 134 6.91 -12.42 7.67
C ARG A 134 7.90 -12.43 8.85
N LYS A 135 8.06 -13.54 9.53
CA LYS A 135 9.05 -13.67 10.62
C LYS A 135 10.49 -13.53 10.13
N LEU A 136 10.74 -13.79 8.86
CA LEU A 136 12.04 -13.63 8.24
C LEU A 136 12.35 -12.18 7.80
N ARG A 137 11.36 -11.28 7.84
CA ARG A 137 11.54 -9.88 7.41
C ARG A 137 12.62 -9.17 8.19
N ARG A 138 12.79 -9.47 9.48
CA ARG A 138 13.84 -8.87 10.32
C ARG A 138 15.24 -9.11 9.74
N PHE A 139 15.44 -10.20 9.02
CA PHE A 139 16.71 -10.55 8.39
C PHE A 139 16.77 -10.12 6.93
N LEU A 140 15.66 -10.23 6.21
CA LEU A 140 15.59 -9.93 4.78
C LEU A 140 15.54 -8.42 4.49
N LEU A 141 14.78 -7.65 5.27
CA LEU A 141 14.63 -6.21 5.03
C LEU A 141 15.94 -5.43 5.12
N PRO A 142 16.84 -5.67 6.09
CA PRO A 142 18.14 -5.00 6.08
C PRO A 142 18.97 -5.28 4.84
N ILE A 143 18.89 -6.51 4.30
CA ILE A 143 19.59 -6.89 3.06
C ILE A 143 19.01 -6.12 1.88
N TYR A 144 17.68 -6.08 1.74
CA TYR A 144 17.01 -5.31 0.68
C TYR A 144 17.34 -3.82 0.77
N ARG A 145 17.34 -3.24 1.97
CA ARG A 145 17.71 -1.83 2.18
C ARG A 145 19.11 -1.51 1.68
N LYS A 146 20.07 -2.40 1.91
CA LYS A 146 21.45 -2.22 1.41
C LYS A 146 21.49 -2.12 -0.12
N PHE A 147 20.70 -2.92 -0.83
CA PHE A 147 20.65 -2.89 -2.29
C PHE A 147 19.86 -1.70 -2.83
N ILE A 148 18.77 -1.32 -2.15
CA ILE A 148 17.88 -0.24 -2.58
C ILE A 148 18.53 1.14 -2.34
N LEU A 149 19.25 1.32 -1.22
CA LEU A 149 19.82 2.61 -0.85
C LEU A 149 21.19 2.87 -1.47
N LYS A 150 21.80 1.90 -2.16
CA LYS A 150 23.07 2.07 -2.86
C LYS A 150 22.95 2.79 -4.21
N ASP A 151 21.75 2.93 -4.76
CA ASP A 151 21.47 3.64 -5.99
C ASP A 151 20.88 5.01 -5.67
#